data_c5bf0c9e6c9f378499ed836efff7cf2f
#
_entry.id   c5bf0c9e6c9f378499ed836efff7cf2f
#
_cell.length_a   1.000
_cell.length_b   1.000
_cell.length_c   1.000
_cell.angle_alpha   90.00
_cell.angle_beta   90.00
_cell.angle_gamma   90.00
#
_symmetry.space_group_name_H-M   'P 1'
#
loop_
_entity.id
_entity.type
_entity.pdbx_description
1 polymer ?
#
loop_
_entity_poly.entity_id
_entity_poly.type
_entity_poly.pdbx_seq_one_letter_code
_entity_poly.pdbx_strand_id
1 'polypeptide(L)'
;GSPEEIWPAVLSGEAVIISEPYSFRHNLRVGSIVRIPSNTGEISMPVAGVYYDYGSDMGLVSIAFSNYKQHWSDLLPSGISLVAKDGVSADELIEQARAVIPVGQEVLLRSNRYLRTMSIEIFDRTFSVINVLHLLAIVVAFIGILSALMSLQLERVRELGILRANG
;
A
#
# COMPACT_ATOMS: atom_id res chain seq x y z
N GLY A 1 -5.65 -13.28 -17.17
CA GLY A 1 -5.47 -12.77 -18.52
C GLY A 1 -4.32 -11.78 -18.59
N SER A 2 -3.74 -11.60 -19.75
CA SER A 2 -2.72 -10.56 -19.94
C SER A 2 -3.39 -9.18 -19.96
N PRO A 3 -2.67 -8.11 -19.60
CA PRO A 3 -3.20 -6.74 -19.70
C PRO A 3 -3.74 -6.42 -21.09
N GLU A 4 -3.10 -6.93 -22.14
CA GLU A 4 -3.48 -6.73 -23.54
C GLU A 4 -4.86 -7.31 -23.89
N GLU A 5 -5.28 -8.37 -23.20
CA GLU A 5 -6.60 -8.99 -23.38
C GLU A 5 -7.69 -8.28 -22.54
N ILE A 6 -7.31 -7.75 -21.37
CA ILE A 6 -8.25 -7.16 -20.40
C ILE A 6 -8.61 -5.73 -20.78
N TRP A 7 -7.63 -4.91 -21.17
CA TRP A 7 -7.84 -3.49 -21.40
C TRP A 7 -8.88 -3.17 -22.50
N PRO A 8 -8.96 -3.87 -23.65
CA PRO A 8 -9.97 -3.60 -24.64
C PRO A 8 -11.39 -3.71 -24.09
N ALA A 9 -11.70 -4.77 -23.33
CA ALA A 9 -13.02 -4.98 -22.73
C ALA A 9 -13.34 -3.96 -21.63
N VAL A 10 -12.35 -3.50 -20.89
CA VAL A 10 -12.53 -2.44 -19.87
C VAL A 10 -12.76 -1.09 -20.53
N LEU A 11 -11.96 -0.73 -21.54
CA LEU A 11 -12.08 0.57 -22.22
C LEU A 11 -13.33 0.69 -23.07
N SER A 12 -13.82 -0.41 -23.66
CA SER A 12 -15.11 -0.44 -24.36
C SER A 12 -16.30 -0.30 -23.41
N GLY A 13 -16.08 -0.50 -22.10
CA GLY A 13 -17.13 -0.43 -21.10
C GLY A 13 -17.92 -1.74 -20.93
N GLU A 14 -17.44 -2.84 -21.49
CA GLU A 14 -18.07 -4.15 -21.39
C GLU A 14 -17.75 -4.87 -20.08
N ALA A 15 -16.64 -4.52 -19.45
CA ALA A 15 -16.14 -5.19 -18.24
C ALA A 15 -15.47 -4.20 -17.27
N VAL A 16 -15.23 -4.67 -16.04
CA VAL A 16 -14.53 -3.92 -15.01
C VAL A 16 -13.30 -4.69 -14.54
N ILE A 17 -12.37 -3.99 -13.89
CA ILE A 17 -11.32 -4.61 -13.08
C ILE A 17 -11.53 -4.23 -11.62
N ILE A 18 -11.17 -5.16 -10.73
CA ILE A 18 -11.33 -4.98 -9.28
C ILE A 18 -9.98 -5.16 -8.58
N SER A 19 -9.78 -4.47 -7.46
CA SER A 19 -8.61 -4.71 -6.64
C SER A 19 -8.71 -6.03 -5.87
N GLU A 20 -7.56 -6.59 -5.48
CA GLU A 20 -7.50 -7.84 -4.70
C GLU A 20 -8.27 -7.74 -3.37
N PRO A 21 -8.17 -6.66 -2.55
CA PRO A 21 -8.98 -6.50 -1.35
C PRO A 21 -10.49 -6.56 -1.62
N TYR A 22 -10.95 -5.95 -2.73
CA TYR A 22 -12.36 -6.00 -3.13
C TYR A 22 -12.78 -7.43 -3.52
N SER A 23 -11.93 -8.12 -4.29
CA SER A 23 -12.11 -9.52 -4.69
C SER A 23 -12.30 -10.43 -3.48
N PHE A 24 -11.42 -10.34 -2.49
CA PHE A 24 -11.50 -11.14 -1.26
C PHE A 24 -12.73 -10.81 -0.42
N ARG A 25 -13.02 -9.53 -0.20
CA ARG A 25 -14.14 -9.09 0.62
C ARG A 25 -15.49 -9.55 0.06
N HIS A 26 -15.66 -9.49 -1.25
CA HIS A 26 -16.91 -9.82 -1.93
C HIS A 26 -16.93 -11.22 -2.54
N ASN A 27 -15.85 -11.99 -2.35
CA ASN A 27 -15.67 -13.33 -2.93
C ASN A 27 -15.89 -13.37 -4.45
N LEU A 28 -15.38 -12.33 -5.15
CA LEU A 28 -15.47 -12.19 -6.59
C LEU A 28 -14.16 -12.61 -7.25
N ARG A 29 -14.26 -13.18 -8.46
CA ARG A 29 -13.11 -13.62 -9.27
C ARG A 29 -13.29 -13.13 -10.71
N VAL A 30 -12.27 -13.29 -11.52
CA VAL A 30 -12.37 -13.06 -12.97
C VAL A 30 -13.54 -13.90 -13.53
N GLY A 31 -14.41 -13.25 -14.30
CA GLY A 31 -15.64 -13.83 -14.82
C GLY A 31 -16.85 -13.70 -13.90
N SER A 32 -16.69 -13.31 -12.63
CA SER A 32 -17.83 -13.01 -11.74
C SER A 32 -18.55 -11.73 -12.19
N ILE A 33 -19.83 -11.61 -11.85
CA ILE A 33 -20.59 -10.37 -12.06
C ILE A 33 -20.50 -9.51 -10.80
N VAL A 34 -19.98 -8.30 -10.94
CA VAL A 34 -20.04 -7.29 -9.90
C VAL A 34 -21.28 -6.42 -10.09
N ARG A 35 -21.97 -6.11 -9.00
CA ARG A 35 -23.12 -5.20 -8.96
C ARG A 35 -22.70 -3.91 -8.31
N ILE A 36 -22.91 -2.80 -9.02
CA ILE A 36 -22.44 -1.48 -8.62
C ILE A 36 -23.65 -0.56 -8.54
N PRO A 37 -23.94 0.06 -7.39
CA PRO A 37 -25.00 1.05 -7.28
C PRO A 37 -24.62 2.31 -8.05
N SER A 38 -25.55 2.86 -8.79
CA SER A 38 -25.40 4.09 -9.55
C SER A 38 -26.61 5.02 -9.38
N ASN A 39 -26.53 6.23 -9.90
CA ASN A 39 -27.66 7.18 -9.86
C ASN A 39 -28.84 6.73 -10.75
N THR A 40 -28.58 5.89 -11.73
CA THR A 40 -29.62 5.34 -12.64
C THR A 40 -30.13 3.97 -12.21
N GLY A 41 -29.68 3.44 -11.08
CA GLY A 41 -29.99 2.10 -10.60
C GLY A 41 -28.76 1.21 -10.45
N GLU A 42 -28.96 -0.07 -10.17
CA GLU A 42 -27.85 -1.03 -10.08
C GLU A 42 -27.39 -1.47 -11.47
N ILE A 43 -26.08 -1.35 -11.72
CA ILE A 43 -25.45 -1.87 -12.93
C ILE A 43 -24.70 -3.16 -12.62
N SER A 44 -24.74 -4.12 -13.53
CA SER A 44 -24.09 -5.41 -13.41
C SER A 44 -23.06 -5.59 -14.52
N MET A 45 -21.81 -5.83 -14.16
CA MET A 45 -20.69 -5.91 -15.11
C MET A 45 -19.80 -7.11 -14.79
N PRO A 46 -19.26 -7.80 -15.82
CA PRO A 46 -18.33 -8.88 -15.61
C PRO A 46 -16.95 -8.35 -15.17
N VAL A 47 -16.29 -9.07 -14.27
CA VAL A 47 -14.92 -8.81 -13.83
C VAL A 47 -13.96 -9.38 -14.86
N ALA A 48 -13.24 -8.53 -15.59
CA ALA A 48 -12.22 -8.94 -16.55
C ALA A 48 -10.86 -9.24 -15.89
N GLY A 49 -10.56 -8.63 -14.76
CA GLY A 49 -9.28 -8.82 -14.08
C GLY A 49 -9.30 -8.39 -12.62
N VAL A 50 -8.34 -8.95 -11.88
CA VAL A 50 -8.04 -8.55 -10.49
C VAL A 50 -6.62 -7.99 -10.48
N TYR A 51 -6.44 -6.83 -9.86
CA TYR A 51 -5.14 -6.16 -9.75
C TYR A 51 -4.76 -5.89 -8.29
N TYR A 52 -3.46 -5.75 -8.05
CA TYR A 52 -2.94 -5.51 -6.72
C TYR A 52 -2.96 -4.01 -6.42
N ASP A 53 -3.85 -3.59 -5.54
CA ASP A 53 -3.94 -2.24 -5.02
C ASP A 53 -4.45 -2.30 -3.58
N TYR A 54 -3.62 -1.85 -2.67
CA TYR A 54 -3.89 -1.85 -1.23
C TYR A 54 -4.05 -0.42 -0.68
N GLY A 55 -4.30 0.55 -1.57
CA GLY A 55 -4.55 1.95 -1.19
C GLY A 55 -5.86 2.13 -0.42
N SER A 56 -6.77 1.16 -0.50
CA SER A 56 -8.01 1.10 0.26
C SER A 56 -8.22 -0.32 0.81
N ASP A 57 -8.50 -0.45 2.10
CA ASP A 57 -8.89 -1.69 2.76
C ASP A 57 -10.27 -2.20 2.32
N MET A 58 -11.12 -1.28 1.83
CA MET A 58 -12.43 -1.61 1.24
C MET A 58 -12.30 -2.19 -0.17
N GLY A 59 -11.16 -1.94 -0.81
CA GLY A 59 -10.90 -2.26 -2.20
C GLY A 59 -11.54 -1.27 -3.17
N LEU A 60 -11.26 -1.47 -4.45
CA LEU A 60 -11.65 -0.55 -5.53
C LEU A 60 -12.25 -1.33 -6.71
N VAL A 61 -13.19 -0.71 -7.40
CA VAL A 61 -13.71 -1.15 -8.69
C VAL A 61 -13.39 -0.07 -9.73
N SER A 62 -12.67 -0.45 -10.78
CA SER A 62 -12.30 0.47 -11.87
C SER A 62 -13.15 0.17 -13.09
N ILE A 63 -13.84 1.18 -13.58
CA ILE A 63 -14.74 1.13 -14.75
C ILE A 63 -14.30 2.13 -15.81
N ALA A 64 -14.74 1.95 -17.04
CA ALA A 64 -14.53 2.93 -18.10
C ALA A 64 -15.25 4.25 -17.77
N PHE A 65 -14.61 5.37 -18.10
CA PHE A 65 -15.22 6.69 -17.91
C PHE A 65 -16.48 6.90 -18.74
N SER A 66 -16.60 6.23 -19.90
CA SER A 66 -17.81 6.18 -20.69
C SER A 66 -19.02 5.64 -19.90
N ASN A 67 -18.84 4.54 -19.16
CA ASN A 67 -19.88 3.98 -18.30
C ASN A 67 -20.19 4.90 -17.12
N TYR A 68 -19.15 5.49 -16.53
CA TYR A 68 -19.33 6.43 -15.44
C TYR A 68 -20.25 7.60 -15.86
N LYS A 69 -19.99 8.19 -17.01
CA LYS A 69 -20.83 9.28 -17.56
C LYS A 69 -22.29 8.92 -17.79
N GLN A 70 -22.58 7.65 -18.10
CA GLN A 70 -23.95 7.21 -18.37
C GLN A 70 -24.76 6.98 -17.10
N HIS A 71 -24.09 6.57 -16.02
CA HIS A 71 -24.75 6.05 -14.82
C HIS A 71 -24.59 6.93 -13.58
N TRP A 72 -23.64 7.88 -13.58
CA TRP A 72 -23.44 8.82 -12.48
C TRP A 72 -23.59 10.26 -12.94
N SER A 73 -24.17 11.10 -12.09
CA SER A 73 -24.38 12.53 -12.35
C SER A 73 -23.21 13.41 -11.91
N ASP A 74 -22.35 12.90 -10.99
CA ASP A 74 -21.15 13.58 -10.56
C ASP A 74 -20.00 13.27 -11.53
N LEU A 75 -19.72 14.21 -12.41
CA LEU A 75 -18.68 14.10 -13.44
C LEU A 75 -17.40 14.84 -13.08
N LEU A 76 -17.30 15.40 -11.86
CA LEU A 76 -16.10 16.11 -11.42
C LEU A 76 -15.05 15.11 -10.97
N PRO A 77 -13.91 15.03 -11.65
CA PRO A 77 -12.84 14.14 -11.24
C PRO A 77 -12.22 14.63 -9.93
N SER A 78 -12.05 13.75 -8.96
CA SER A 78 -11.31 14.04 -7.72
C SER A 78 -9.79 14.01 -7.91
N GLY A 79 -9.32 13.42 -9.01
CA GLY A 79 -7.90 13.37 -9.37
C GLY A 79 -7.69 13.07 -10.83
N ILE A 80 -6.61 13.57 -11.39
CA ILE A 80 -6.20 13.36 -12.78
C ILE A 80 -4.74 12.90 -12.77
N SER A 81 -4.46 11.82 -13.49
CA SER A 81 -3.09 11.38 -13.75
C SER A 81 -2.64 11.90 -15.11
N LEU A 82 -1.49 12.57 -15.11
CA LEU A 82 -0.82 13.05 -16.33
C LEU A 82 0.38 12.17 -16.63
N VAL A 83 0.53 11.79 -17.88
CA VAL A 83 1.69 11.05 -18.37
C VAL A 83 2.51 11.98 -19.25
N ALA A 84 3.79 12.17 -18.87
CA ALA A 84 4.71 12.98 -19.67
C ALA A 84 4.99 12.28 -21.03
N LYS A 85 5.10 13.09 -22.08
CA LYS A 85 5.59 12.61 -23.38
C LYS A 85 7.08 12.30 -23.28
N ASP A 86 7.58 11.49 -24.21
CA ASP A 86 9.00 11.20 -24.32
C ASP A 86 9.83 12.49 -24.39
N GLY A 87 10.85 12.56 -23.53
CA GLY A 87 11.72 13.73 -23.43
C GLY A 87 11.26 14.84 -22.48
N VAL A 88 10.05 14.78 -21.91
CA VAL A 88 9.55 15.75 -20.92
C VAL A 88 9.74 15.18 -19.53
N SER A 89 10.38 15.94 -18.63
CA SER A 89 10.52 15.53 -17.24
C SER A 89 9.21 15.71 -16.44
N ALA A 90 9.05 14.94 -15.36
CA ALA A 90 7.88 15.07 -14.49
C ALA A 90 7.79 16.47 -13.84
N ASP A 91 8.93 17.08 -13.53
CA ASP A 91 8.97 18.40 -12.91
C ASP A 91 8.58 19.49 -13.92
N GLU A 92 9.01 19.37 -15.16
CA GLU A 92 8.61 20.26 -16.26
C GLU A 92 7.11 20.14 -16.55
N LEU A 93 6.56 18.92 -16.56
CA LEU A 93 5.13 18.70 -16.74
C LEU A 93 4.30 19.33 -15.58
N ILE A 94 4.80 19.27 -14.34
CA ILE A 94 4.17 19.90 -13.19
C ILE A 94 4.13 21.42 -13.36
N GLU A 95 5.21 22.05 -13.79
CA GLU A 95 5.25 23.50 -14.04
C GLU A 95 4.31 23.91 -15.19
N GLN A 96 4.26 23.15 -16.26
CA GLN A 96 3.31 23.37 -17.35
C GLN A 96 1.85 23.23 -16.88
N ALA A 97 1.57 22.19 -16.10
CA ALA A 97 0.23 21.98 -15.53
C ALA A 97 -0.15 23.12 -14.57
N ARG A 98 0.79 23.59 -13.73
CA ARG A 98 0.55 24.71 -12.81
C ARG A 98 0.21 26.02 -13.54
N ALA A 99 0.84 26.25 -14.68
CA ALA A 99 0.59 27.45 -15.48
C ALA A 99 -0.82 27.50 -16.10
N VAL A 100 -1.50 26.36 -16.23
CA VAL A 100 -2.84 26.26 -16.83
C VAL A 100 -3.95 26.31 -15.76
N ILE A 101 -3.61 26.09 -14.49
CA ILE A 101 -4.60 26.10 -13.39
C ILE A 101 -5.03 27.55 -13.11
N PRO A 102 -6.35 27.83 -13.11
CA PRO A 102 -6.86 29.15 -12.79
C PRO A 102 -6.49 29.62 -11.37
N VAL A 103 -6.24 30.91 -11.23
CA VAL A 103 -5.97 31.52 -9.92
C VAL A 103 -7.18 31.35 -9.00
N GLY A 104 -6.97 30.79 -7.82
CA GLY A 104 -8.03 30.53 -6.84
C GLY A 104 -8.52 29.07 -6.81
N GLN A 105 -8.02 28.21 -7.68
CA GLN A 105 -8.28 26.78 -7.63
C GLN A 105 -7.14 26.06 -6.91
N GLU A 106 -7.44 25.44 -5.78
CA GLU A 106 -6.47 24.62 -5.05
C GLU A 106 -6.34 23.23 -5.70
N VAL A 107 -5.24 23.02 -6.43
CA VAL A 107 -4.91 21.73 -7.03
C VAL A 107 -3.57 21.24 -6.50
N LEU A 108 -3.54 20.04 -5.96
CA LEU A 108 -2.34 19.40 -5.46
C LEU A 108 -1.64 18.64 -6.58
N LEU A 109 -0.55 19.20 -7.09
CA LEU A 109 0.29 18.56 -8.10
C LEU A 109 1.46 17.82 -7.45
N ARG A 110 1.59 16.52 -7.71
CA ARG A 110 2.69 15.70 -7.19
C ARG A 110 3.20 14.75 -8.25
N SER A 111 4.51 14.59 -8.34
CA SER A 111 5.09 13.55 -9.19
C SER A 111 4.94 12.17 -8.54
N ASN A 112 4.86 11.13 -9.35
CA ASN A 112 4.83 9.75 -8.87
C ASN A 112 6.12 9.40 -8.10
N ARG A 113 7.26 9.99 -8.48
CA ARG A 113 8.53 9.87 -7.73
C ARG A 113 8.39 10.41 -6.32
N TYR A 114 7.79 11.59 -6.15
CA TYR A 114 7.55 12.18 -4.84
C TYR A 114 6.68 11.28 -3.96
N LEU A 115 5.57 10.76 -4.50
CA LEU A 115 4.67 9.85 -3.78
C LEU A 115 5.40 8.57 -3.34
N ARG A 116 6.22 8.00 -4.24
CA ARG A 116 7.01 6.81 -3.93
C ARG A 116 8.05 7.08 -2.82
N THR A 117 8.77 8.21 -2.91
CA THR A 117 9.76 8.58 -1.90
C THR A 117 9.12 8.79 -0.53
N MET A 118 8.00 9.52 -0.48
CA MET A 118 7.24 9.73 0.76
C MET A 118 6.73 8.42 1.36
N SER A 119 6.24 7.50 0.52
CA SER A 119 5.80 6.18 0.98
C SER A 119 6.95 5.39 1.60
N ILE A 120 8.12 5.35 0.95
CA ILE A 120 9.31 4.67 1.45
C ILE A 120 9.76 5.30 2.77
N GLU A 121 9.79 6.64 2.88
CA GLU A 121 10.18 7.34 4.11
C GLU A 121 9.25 7.01 5.29
N ILE A 122 7.95 6.93 5.06
CA ILE A 122 6.98 6.52 6.07
C ILE A 122 7.23 5.07 6.52
N PHE A 123 7.49 4.17 5.57
CA PHE A 123 7.84 2.79 5.87
C PHE A 123 9.14 2.71 6.69
N ASP A 124 10.21 3.36 6.27
CA ASP A 124 11.50 3.35 6.94
C ASP A 124 11.40 3.90 8.36
N ARG A 125 10.62 4.95 8.58
CA ARG A 125 10.35 5.51 9.90
C ARG A 125 9.63 4.51 10.81
N THR A 126 8.64 3.78 10.28
CA THR A 126 7.91 2.77 11.03
C THR A 126 8.80 1.60 11.39
N PHE A 127 9.59 1.10 10.45
CA PHE A 127 10.54 0.00 10.70
C PHE A 127 11.70 0.41 11.60
N SER A 128 12.11 1.67 11.62
CA SER A 128 13.12 2.19 12.54
C SER A 128 12.70 2.01 14.00
N VAL A 129 11.44 2.24 14.34
CA VAL A 129 10.92 1.99 15.70
C VAL A 129 11.02 0.52 16.07
N ILE A 130 10.67 -0.38 15.15
CA ILE A 130 10.78 -1.83 15.37
C ILE A 130 12.22 -2.24 15.59
N ASN A 131 13.17 -1.71 14.83
CA ASN A 131 14.59 -2.00 14.98
C ASN A 131 15.12 -1.55 16.35
N VAL A 132 14.70 -0.40 16.87
CA VAL A 132 15.07 0.06 18.21
C VAL A 132 14.53 -0.88 19.29
N LEU A 133 13.27 -1.31 19.18
CA LEU A 133 12.69 -2.30 20.10
C LEU A 133 13.42 -3.64 20.06
N HIS A 134 13.80 -4.08 18.86
CA HIS A 134 14.57 -5.32 18.69
C HIS A 134 15.95 -5.24 19.35
N LEU A 135 16.65 -4.11 19.14
CA LEU A 135 17.94 -3.85 19.79
C LEU A 135 17.81 -3.87 21.31
N LEU A 136 16.77 -3.22 21.85
CA LEU A 136 16.50 -3.18 23.28
C LEU A 136 16.25 -4.60 23.84
N ALA A 137 15.48 -5.41 23.14
CA ALA A 137 15.25 -6.81 23.50
C ALA A 137 16.55 -7.63 23.54
N ILE A 138 17.44 -7.45 22.58
CA ILE A 138 18.76 -8.11 22.55
C ILE A 138 19.60 -7.71 23.76
N VAL A 139 19.63 -6.40 24.09
CA VAL A 139 20.40 -5.91 25.25
C VAL A 139 19.87 -6.51 26.56
N VAL A 140 18.54 -6.53 26.74
CA VAL A 140 17.93 -7.13 27.94
C VAL A 140 18.22 -8.63 28.03
N ALA A 141 18.10 -9.36 26.92
CA ALA A 141 18.44 -10.78 26.87
C ALA A 141 19.92 -11.04 27.22
N PHE A 142 20.82 -10.21 26.72
CA PHE A 142 22.26 -10.32 27.00
C PHE A 142 22.56 -10.09 28.49
N ILE A 143 21.94 -9.07 29.10
CA ILE A 143 22.07 -8.81 30.54
C ILE A 143 21.53 -10.01 31.36
N GLY A 144 20.41 -10.59 30.97
CA GLY A 144 19.83 -11.77 31.61
C GLY A 144 20.76 -12.97 31.55
N ILE A 145 21.36 -13.25 30.39
CA ILE A 145 22.35 -14.35 30.23
C ILE A 145 23.59 -14.11 31.09
N LEU A 146 24.14 -12.89 31.08
CA LEU A 146 25.30 -12.55 31.91
C LEU A 146 24.98 -12.73 33.41
N SER A 147 23.85 -12.29 33.88
CA SER A 147 23.41 -12.44 35.26
C SER A 147 23.29 -13.90 35.66
N ALA A 148 22.71 -14.74 34.79
CA ALA A 148 22.62 -16.18 35.03
C ALA A 148 24.01 -16.85 35.10
N LEU A 149 24.91 -16.51 34.19
CA LEU A 149 26.29 -17.03 34.19
C LEU A 149 27.05 -16.60 35.42
N MET A 150 26.91 -15.34 35.85
CA MET A 150 27.56 -14.88 37.11
C MET A 150 27.03 -15.62 38.34
N SER A 151 25.70 -15.84 38.41
CA SER A 151 25.11 -16.62 39.51
C SER A 151 25.68 -18.05 39.58
N LEU A 152 25.73 -18.72 38.43
CA LEU A 152 26.33 -20.08 38.34
C LEU A 152 27.81 -20.10 38.72
N GLN A 153 28.58 -19.07 38.36
CA GLN A 153 29.99 -18.99 38.75
C GLN A 153 30.16 -18.79 40.26
N LEU A 154 29.34 -17.94 40.88
CA LEU A 154 29.37 -17.72 42.33
C LEU A 154 28.98 -18.97 43.10
N GLU A 155 28.03 -19.77 42.64
CA GLU A 155 27.70 -21.07 43.23
C GLU A 155 28.88 -22.04 43.16
N ARG A 156 29.54 -22.17 42.00
CA ARG A 156 30.73 -23.02 41.83
C ARG A 156 31.87 -22.60 42.73
N VAL A 157 32.17 -21.31 42.87
CA VAL A 157 33.21 -20.81 43.76
C VAL A 157 32.88 -21.13 45.20
N ARG A 158 31.63 -21.05 45.62
CA ARG A 158 31.18 -21.41 46.97
C ARG A 158 31.32 -22.92 47.25
N GLU A 159 30.95 -23.78 46.29
CA GLU A 159 31.14 -25.25 46.39
C GLU A 159 32.61 -25.62 46.50
N LEU A 160 33.48 -25.01 45.66
CA LEU A 160 34.95 -25.23 45.74
C LEU A 160 35.52 -24.73 47.06
N GLY A 161 35.02 -23.64 47.64
CA GLY A 161 35.40 -23.13 48.95
C GLY A 161 35.05 -24.11 50.07
N ILE A 162 33.87 -24.72 50.04
CA ILE A 162 33.44 -25.74 51.01
C ILE A 162 34.27 -27.01 50.89
N LEU A 163 34.55 -27.48 49.67
CA LEU A 163 35.42 -28.68 49.46
C LEU A 163 36.84 -28.45 49.96
N ARG A 164 37.37 -27.25 49.80
CA ARG A 164 38.72 -26.89 50.27
C ARG A 164 38.81 -26.75 51.79
N ALA A 165 37.71 -26.42 52.46
CA ALA A 165 37.61 -26.28 53.90
C ALA A 165 37.45 -27.64 54.63
N ASN A 166 36.99 -28.69 53.95
CA ASN A 166 36.73 -30.00 54.48
C ASN A 166 37.83 -31.03 54.17
N GLY A 167 38.96 -30.66 53.58
CA GLY A 167 40.08 -31.52 53.26
C GLY A 167 40.48 -31.58 51.84
#